data_cc4cb20409a001d6a5e17e69356a31cf
#
_entry.id   cc4cb20409a001d6a5e17e69356a31cf
#
_cell.length_a   1.000
_cell.length_b   1.000
_cell.length_c   1.000
_cell.angle_alpha   90.00
_cell.angle_beta   90.00
_cell.angle_gamma   90.00
#
_symmetry.space_group_name_H-M   'P 1'
#
loop_
_entity.id
_entity.type
_entity.pdbx_description
1 polymer ?
#
loop_
_entity_poly.entity_id
_entity_poly.type
_entity_poly.pdbx_seq_one_letter_code
_entity_poly.pdbx_strand_id
1 'polypeptide(L)'
;MASVNRKFAVEKGLEVGTDALVVDADNNLTGVGKTNPTYVLDVTSSTANFDGIVAAANVGIGSTQPQRNLDVVGTARVTGAVYDTHNTAGNNNEVLIT
;
A
#
# COMPACT_ATOMS: atom_id res chain seq x y z
N MET A 1 22.08 30.65 17.59
CA MET A 1 22.24 30.47 16.15
C MET A 1 21.60 29.19 15.67
N ALA A 2 20.80 29.28 14.66
CA ALA A 2 20.09 28.12 14.17
C ALA A 2 21.01 27.21 13.38
N SER A 3 20.85 25.92 13.57
CA SER A 3 21.56 24.94 12.77
C SER A 3 20.92 24.83 11.40
N VAL A 4 21.76 24.69 10.36
CA VAL A 4 21.24 24.50 9.00
C VAL A 4 20.69 23.09 8.81
N ASN A 5 20.92 22.18 9.75
CA ASN A 5 20.47 20.80 9.65
C ASN A 5 19.21 20.52 10.46
N ARG A 6 18.51 21.55 10.85
CA ARG A 6 17.28 21.37 11.61
C ARG A 6 16.18 20.82 10.74
N LYS A 7 15.45 19.90 11.32
CA LYS A 7 14.20 19.46 10.75
C LYS A 7 13.09 20.47 11.05
N PHE A 8 12.11 20.51 10.18
CA PHE A 8 10.82 21.06 10.53
C PHE A 8 10.09 19.96 11.31
N ALA A 9 9.88 20.13 12.59
CA ALA A 9 9.31 19.10 13.45
C ALA A 9 7.90 19.49 13.87
N VAL A 10 6.97 18.54 13.72
CA VAL A 10 5.59 18.71 14.15
C VAL A 10 5.29 17.62 15.17
N GLU A 11 5.01 18.02 16.41
CA GLU A 11 4.85 17.07 17.50
C GLU A 11 3.48 16.39 17.52
N LYS A 12 2.44 17.14 17.19
CA LYS A 12 1.07 16.64 17.37
C LYS A 12 0.45 16.17 16.08
N GLY A 13 0.78 16.81 14.97
CA GLY A 13 0.18 16.45 13.71
C GLY A 13 0.25 17.58 12.72
N LEU A 14 -0.06 17.26 11.49
CA LEU A 14 -0.07 18.19 10.37
C LEU A 14 -1.33 17.94 9.56
N GLU A 15 -2.04 19.00 9.26
CA GLU A 15 -3.23 18.92 8.44
C GLU A 15 -3.10 19.92 7.30
N VAL A 16 -3.20 19.42 6.08
CA VAL A 16 -3.19 20.25 4.89
C VAL A 16 -4.55 20.14 4.23
N GLY A 17 -5.25 21.30 4.13
CA GLY A 17 -6.66 21.27 3.80
C GLY A 17 -7.42 20.60 4.93
N THR A 18 -8.47 19.89 4.63
CA THR A 18 -9.18 19.10 5.63
C THR A 18 -8.88 17.62 5.52
N ASP A 19 -8.42 17.19 4.34
CA ASP A 19 -8.22 15.79 4.09
C ASP A 19 -7.10 15.50 3.10
N ALA A 20 -6.50 16.52 2.50
CA ALA A 20 -5.47 16.28 1.49
C ALA A 20 -4.30 15.50 2.10
N LEU A 21 -3.84 15.93 3.25
CA LEU A 21 -2.82 15.23 3.99
C LEU A 21 -3.08 15.44 5.48
N VAL A 22 -3.24 14.37 6.20
CA VAL A 22 -3.46 14.43 7.64
C VAL A 22 -2.44 13.51 8.30
N VAL A 23 -1.61 14.09 9.17
CA VAL A 23 -0.66 13.32 9.96
C VAL A 23 -1.06 13.43 11.42
N ASP A 24 -1.41 12.32 12.01
CA ASP A 24 -1.72 12.23 13.44
C ASP A 24 -0.50 11.65 14.13
N ALA A 25 0.33 12.53 14.65
CA ALA A 25 1.60 12.11 15.23
C ALA A 25 1.41 11.36 16.55
N ASP A 26 0.33 11.63 17.27
CA ASP A 26 0.08 10.95 18.54
C ASP A 26 -0.20 9.46 18.34
N ASN A 27 -0.85 9.11 17.21
CA ASN A 27 -1.23 7.75 16.93
C ASN A 27 -0.43 7.14 15.78
N ASN A 28 0.53 7.87 15.22
CA ASN A 28 1.37 7.43 14.12
C ASN A 28 0.56 7.02 12.88
N LEU A 29 -0.43 7.83 12.55
CA LEU A 29 -1.30 7.57 11.41
C LEU A 29 -1.14 8.68 10.39
N THR A 30 -1.17 8.32 9.12
CA THR A 30 -1.09 9.29 8.02
C THR A 30 -2.18 9.01 7.02
N GLY A 31 -3.00 10.02 6.76
CA GLY A 31 -4.08 9.93 5.80
C GLY A 31 -3.79 10.78 4.57
N VAL A 32 -4.10 10.26 3.42
CA VAL A 32 -4.10 10.99 2.17
C VAL A 32 -5.51 10.93 1.60
N GLY A 33 -6.15 12.08 1.50
CA GLY A 33 -7.55 12.14 1.12
C GLY A 33 -8.50 11.67 2.20
N LYS A 34 -8.06 11.70 3.45
CA LYS A 34 -8.85 11.17 4.55
C LYS A 34 -8.63 11.98 5.82
N THR A 35 -9.71 12.45 6.41
CA THR A 35 -9.66 13.29 7.61
C THR A 35 -9.27 12.49 8.85
N ASN A 36 -9.75 11.27 8.97
CA ASN A 36 -9.52 10.44 10.15
C ASN A 36 -8.87 9.12 9.74
N PRO A 37 -7.53 9.12 9.55
CA PRO A 37 -6.86 7.88 9.16
C PRO A 37 -6.92 6.83 10.28
N THR A 38 -7.09 5.59 9.91
CA THR A 38 -7.15 4.46 10.84
C THR A 38 -6.00 3.49 10.67
N TYR A 39 -5.15 3.72 9.69
CA TYR A 39 -3.96 2.91 9.42
C TYR A 39 -2.74 3.80 9.36
N VAL A 40 -1.56 3.21 9.52
CA VAL A 40 -0.30 3.95 9.46
C VAL A 40 -0.20 4.77 8.18
N LEU A 41 -0.61 4.19 7.07
CA LEU A 41 -0.81 4.91 5.82
C LEU A 41 -2.19 4.58 5.30
N ASP A 42 -3.05 5.55 5.26
CA ASP A 42 -4.46 5.37 4.91
C ASP A 42 -4.80 6.30 3.76
N VAL A 43 -4.95 5.73 2.56
CA VAL A 43 -5.20 6.50 1.35
C VAL A 43 -6.62 6.23 0.90
N THR A 44 -7.41 7.29 0.82
CA THR A 44 -8.78 7.22 0.34
C THR A 44 -8.85 7.86 -1.03
N SER A 45 -8.77 7.02 -2.04
CA SER A 45 -8.86 7.43 -3.42
C SER A 45 -9.16 6.20 -4.26
N SER A 46 -9.72 6.43 -5.45
CA SER A 46 -9.91 5.33 -6.38
C SER A 46 -8.58 4.84 -6.96
N THR A 47 -7.53 5.64 -6.86
CA THR A 47 -6.23 5.32 -7.43
C THR A 47 -5.11 5.82 -6.54
N ALA A 48 -4.19 4.96 -6.20
CA ALA A 48 -2.90 5.33 -5.63
C ALA A 48 -1.83 4.82 -6.60
N ASN A 49 -0.96 5.70 -7.04
CA ASN A 49 0.05 5.34 -8.03
C ASN A 49 1.40 5.16 -7.33
N PHE A 50 1.95 3.97 -7.43
CA PHE A 50 3.29 3.67 -6.99
C PHE A 50 4.15 3.41 -8.22
N ASP A 51 5.09 4.28 -8.47
CA ASP A 51 5.99 4.13 -9.62
C ASP A 51 7.17 3.27 -9.19
N GLY A 52 7.01 1.98 -9.32
CA GLY A 52 8.04 1.04 -8.93
C GLY A 52 7.47 -0.15 -8.19
N ILE A 53 8.25 -0.68 -7.28
CA ILE A 53 7.94 -1.91 -6.58
C ILE A 53 7.36 -1.61 -5.21
N VAL A 54 6.27 -2.29 -4.90
CA VAL A 54 5.78 -2.32 -3.53
C VAL A 54 6.44 -3.53 -2.86
N ALA A 55 7.35 -3.25 -1.95
CA ALA A 55 8.04 -4.30 -1.21
C ALA A 55 7.38 -4.46 0.15
N ALA A 56 6.80 -5.61 0.38
CA ALA A 56 6.08 -5.91 1.61
C ALA A 56 6.26 -7.37 1.94
N ALA A 57 6.06 -7.71 3.20
CA ALA A 57 6.05 -9.11 3.58
C ALA A 57 4.89 -9.83 2.90
N ASN A 58 3.71 -9.22 2.95
CA ASN A 58 2.53 -9.75 2.27
C ASN A 58 1.76 -8.59 1.67
N VAL A 59 1.16 -8.84 0.52
CA VAL A 59 0.27 -7.89 -0.14
C VAL A 59 -1.12 -8.48 -0.12
N GLY A 60 -2.04 -7.78 0.53
CA GLY A 60 -3.44 -8.17 0.54
C GLY A 60 -4.25 -7.25 -0.34
N ILE A 61 -5.04 -7.82 -1.22
CA ILE A 61 -6.01 -7.08 -2.03
C ILE A 61 -7.39 -7.55 -1.62
N GLY A 62 -8.10 -6.68 -0.93
CA GLY A 62 -9.36 -7.04 -0.31
C GLY A 62 -9.21 -7.90 0.93
N SER A 63 -7.99 -8.08 1.41
CA SER A 63 -7.68 -8.86 2.59
C SER A 63 -6.94 -8.00 3.59
N THR A 64 -7.41 -7.96 4.82
CA THR A 64 -6.73 -7.26 5.91
C THR A 64 -5.75 -8.15 6.66
N GLN A 65 -5.81 -9.46 6.41
CA GLN A 65 -4.92 -10.43 7.03
C GLN A 65 -4.44 -11.40 5.97
N PRO A 66 -3.56 -10.96 5.06
CA PRO A 66 -3.11 -11.83 3.98
C PRO A 66 -2.38 -13.05 4.51
N GLN A 67 -2.75 -14.20 3.99
CA GLN A 67 -2.22 -15.50 4.41
C GLN A 67 -1.07 -15.97 3.53
N ARG A 68 -0.80 -15.27 2.46
CA ARG A 68 0.25 -15.56 1.50
C ARG A 68 0.93 -14.26 1.12
N ASN A 69 2.05 -14.36 0.44
CA ASN A 69 2.77 -13.17 -0.02
C ASN A 69 1.87 -12.27 -0.87
N LEU A 70 0.98 -12.87 -1.63
CA LEU A 70 -0.06 -12.14 -2.35
C LEU A 70 -1.38 -12.83 -2.07
N ASP A 71 -2.29 -12.11 -1.44
CA ASP A 71 -3.59 -12.64 -1.06
C ASP A 71 -4.67 -11.76 -1.64
N VAL A 72 -5.39 -12.28 -2.63
CA VAL A 72 -6.45 -11.55 -3.31
C VAL A 72 -7.79 -12.16 -2.93
N VAL A 73 -8.62 -11.38 -2.24
CA VAL A 73 -9.99 -11.76 -1.97
C VAL A 73 -10.83 -11.23 -3.12
N GLY A 74 -11.12 -12.10 -4.07
CA GLY A 74 -11.80 -11.73 -5.30
C GLY A 74 -11.13 -12.40 -6.48
N THR A 75 -11.14 -11.74 -7.62
CA THR A 75 -10.58 -12.27 -8.84
C THR A 75 -9.35 -11.47 -9.23
N ALA A 76 -8.39 -12.15 -9.83
CA ALA A 76 -7.21 -11.52 -10.40
C ALA A 76 -7.26 -11.68 -11.93
N ARG A 77 -6.88 -10.62 -12.64
CA ARG A 77 -6.78 -10.68 -14.10
C ARG A 77 -5.32 -10.46 -14.48
N VAL A 78 -4.76 -11.43 -15.14
CA VAL A 78 -3.40 -11.36 -15.66
C VAL A 78 -3.49 -11.40 -17.17
N THR A 79 -3.10 -10.32 -17.84
CA THR A 79 -3.21 -10.25 -19.30
C THR A 79 -2.01 -10.85 -20.01
N GLY A 80 -0.93 -11.07 -19.29
CA GLY A 80 0.24 -11.76 -19.80
C GLY A 80 0.36 -13.14 -19.20
N ALA A 81 1.57 -13.61 -19.06
CA ALA A 81 1.85 -14.93 -18.52
C ALA A 81 2.14 -14.85 -17.01
N VAL A 82 1.82 -15.92 -16.33
CA VAL A 82 2.25 -16.13 -14.94
C VAL A 82 3.36 -17.17 -15.00
N TYR A 83 4.51 -16.81 -14.47
CA TYR A 83 5.68 -17.69 -14.50
C TYR A 83 5.83 -18.39 -13.15
N ASP A 84 6.07 -19.68 -13.21
CA ASP A 84 6.29 -20.49 -12.02
C ASP A 84 7.76 -20.40 -11.58
N THR A 85 8.15 -21.26 -10.66
CA THR A 85 9.52 -21.26 -10.14
C THR A 85 10.56 -21.63 -11.18
N HIS A 86 10.14 -22.21 -12.31
CA HIS A 86 11.01 -22.51 -13.42
C HIS A 86 11.07 -21.38 -14.44
N ASN A 87 10.38 -20.28 -14.14
CA ASN A 87 10.32 -19.11 -15.00
C ASN A 87 9.71 -19.42 -16.37
N THR A 88 8.72 -20.28 -16.37
CA THR A 88 7.98 -20.64 -17.58
C THR A 88 6.50 -20.35 -17.37
N ALA A 89 5.83 -19.97 -18.45
CA ALA A 89 4.39 -19.83 -18.42
C ALA A 89 3.74 -21.20 -18.40
N GLY A 90 2.55 -21.27 -17.82
CA GLY A 90 1.77 -22.49 -17.89
C GLY A 90 1.36 -22.80 -19.31
N ASN A 91 1.17 -24.07 -19.59
CA ASN A 91 0.68 -24.50 -20.88
C ASN A 91 -0.84 -24.38 -20.95
N ASN A 92 -1.33 -24.51 -22.17
CA ASN A 92 -2.77 -24.57 -22.39
C ASN A 92 -3.37 -25.70 -21.56
N ASN A 93 -4.43 -25.44 -20.87
CA ASN A 93 -5.11 -26.36 -19.95
C ASN A 93 -4.40 -26.55 -18.60
N GLU A 94 -3.26 -25.95 -18.40
CA GLU A 94 -2.70 -25.87 -17.05
C GLU A 94 -3.39 -24.76 -16.30
N VAL A 95 -3.85 -25.08 -15.12
CA VAL A 95 -4.57 -24.14 -14.27
C VAL A 95 -3.77 -23.98 -13.01
N LEU A 96 -3.78 -22.77 -12.48
CA LEU A 96 -3.17 -22.51 -11.17
C LEU A 96 -4.05 -23.15 -10.10
N ILE A 97 -3.91 -24.44 -9.96
CA ILE A 97 -4.71 -25.23 -9.04
C ILE A 97 -3.91 -25.42 -7.77
N THR A 98 -4.58 -25.29 -6.68
CA THR A 98 -3.99 -25.55 -5.38
C THR A 98 -4.01 -27.04 -5.05
#